data_65baeca879666b107f34ab260fabf0c3
#
_entry.id   65baeca879666b107f34ab260fabf0c3
#
_cell.length_a   1.000
_cell.length_b   1.000
_cell.length_c   1.000
_cell.angle_alpha   90.00
_cell.angle_beta   90.00
_cell.angle_gamma   90.00
#
_symmetry.space_group_name_H-M   'P 1'
#
loop_
_entity.id
_entity.type
_entity.pdbx_description
1 polymer ?
#
loop_
_entity_poly.entity_id
_entity_poly.type
_entity_poly.pdbx_seq_one_letter_code
_entity_poly.pdbx_strand_id
1 'polypeptide(L)'
;MTITYEYEGALYVNLTNKCNCNCEFCLRHGKAQGSIYTEDSLWLEREPTSQEALDSFLSRDIPSYREIVFCGYGEPTYRIDDILWLVDQLKGKLGDKLPPVRINTNGHANLIQGRDVCPDLKGRIDTLSISLNAITAAEYVALCHPIQGEAAYQAMLDFAKEAKEYVPHVVMTIVDKDKTAEEIETCKQIAAELGVKLRIRSFIDS
;
A
#
# COMPACT_ATOMS: atom_id res chain seq x y z
N MET A 1 17.31 -6.95 9.60
CA MET A 1 16.41 -6.03 8.81
C MET A 1 15.41 -6.88 8.05
N THR A 2 14.11 -6.66 8.27
CA THR A 2 13.02 -7.47 7.72
C THR A 2 12.55 -6.88 6.40
N ILE A 3 13.01 -7.46 5.27
CA ILE A 3 12.61 -7.05 3.91
C ILE A 3 11.35 -7.81 3.48
N THR A 4 11.34 -9.14 3.59
CA THR A 4 10.17 -9.96 3.29
C THR A 4 9.71 -10.72 4.53
N TYR A 5 8.39 -10.79 4.75
CA TYR A 5 7.80 -11.51 5.87
C TYR A 5 6.45 -12.12 5.46
N GLU A 6 6.05 -13.16 6.19
CA GLU A 6 4.79 -13.86 5.93
C GLU A 6 3.70 -13.36 6.86
N TYR A 7 2.53 -13.10 6.30
CA TYR A 7 1.34 -12.81 7.08
C TYR A 7 0.10 -13.34 6.36
N GLU A 8 -0.70 -14.14 7.06
CA GLU A 8 -1.94 -14.76 6.55
C GLU A 8 -1.79 -15.43 5.16
N GLY A 9 -0.69 -16.13 4.91
CA GLY A 9 -0.43 -16.85 3.65
C GLY A 9 -0.06 -15.95 2.47
N ALA A 10 0.23 -14.68 2.72
CA ALA A 10 0.78 -13.74 1.74
C ALA A 10 2.23 -13.40 2.07
N LEU A 11 3.03 -13.08 1.05
CA LEU A 11 4.39 -12.57 1.21
C LEU A 11 4.38 -11.06 1.17
N TYR A 12 4.66 -10.43 2.30
CA TYR A 12 4.74 -8.98 2.45
C TYR A 12 6.18 -8.49 2.20
N VAL A 13 6.29 -7.29 1.65
CA VAL A 13 7.55 -6.69 1.24
C VAL A 13 7.66 -5.28 1.75
N ASN A 14 8.69 -5.02 2.54
CA ASN A 14 8.98 -3.75 3.19
C ASN A 14 10.24 -3.13 2.57
N LEU A 15 10.10 -2.02 1.84
CA LEU A 15 11.18 -1.40 1.08
C LEU A 15 11.65 -0.05 1.63
N THR A 16 10.85 0.59 2.49
CA THR A 16 11.14 1.95 2.95
C THR A 16 10.43 2.27 4.25
N ASN A 17 11.05 3.14 5.05
CA ASN A 17 10.41 3.80 6.19
C ASN A 17 9.83 5.18 5.82
N LYS A 18 10.11 5.68 4.61
CA LYS A 18 9.63 6.99 4.16
C LYS A 18 8.13 6.97 3.92
N CYS A 19 7.43 7.97 4.44
CA CYS A 19 6.03 8.20 4.18
C CYS A 19 5.77 9.70 4.19
N ASN A 20 4.95 10.20 3.27
CA ASN A 20 4.51 11.59 3.26
C ASN A 20 3.30 11.87 4.14
N CYS A 21 2.84 10.86 4.90
CA CYS A 21 1.79 10.95 5.91
C CYS A 21 2.32 10.62 7.30
N ASN A 22 1.66 11.14 8.34
CA ASN A 22 1.93 10.85 9.73
C ASN A 22 0.62 10.48 10.47
N CYS A 23 -0.08 9.45 9.96
CA CYS A 23 -1.41 9.08 10.41
C CYS A 23 -1.46 8.73 11.90
N GLU A 24 -2.49 9.19 12.61
CA GLU A 24 -2.68 8.96 14.05
C GLU A 24 -2.82 7.47 14.42
N PHE A 25 -3.38 6.67 13.51
CA PHE A 25 -3.57 5.22 13.67
C PHE A 25 -2.42 4.38 13.09
N CYS A 26 -1.30 5.00 12.70
CA CYS A 26 -0.21 4.27 12.07
C CYS A 26 0.49 3.34 13.07
N LEU A 27 0.58 2.07 12.72
CA LEU A 27 1.22 1.04 13.55
C LEU A 27 2.67 1.36 13.93
N ARG A 28 3.37 2.18 13.15
CA ARG A 28 4.74 2.63 13.46
C ARG A 28 4.85 3.50 14.72
N HIS A 29 3.72 4.07 15.19
CA HIS A 29 3.65 4.91 16.39
C HIS A 29 3.18 4.13 17.62
N GLY A 30 2.73 2.88 17.46
CA GLY A 30 2.25 2.04 18.55
C GLY A 30 3.36 1.63 19.52
N LYS A 31 2.96 1.25 20.75
CA LYS A 31 3.87 0.71 21.78
C LYS A 31 4.54 -0.60 21.33
N ALA A 32 3.92 -1.31 20.40
CA ALA A 32 4.47 -2.48 19.75
C ALA A 32 5.40 -2.06 18.61
N GLN A 33 6.59 -1.55 18.95
CA GLN A 33 7.68 -1.47 17.96
C GLN A 33 8.14 -2.88 17.51
N GLY A 34 7.69 -3.94 18.19
CA GLY A 34 7.65 -5.30 17.66
C GLY A 34 6.40 -5.43 16.79
N SER A 35 6.58 -5.84 15.57
CA SER A 35 5.48 -6.02 14.63
C SER A 35 4.45 -7.00 15.18
N ILE A 36 3.16 -6.65 15.13
CA ILE A 36 2.07 -7.61 15.31
C ILE A 36 2.07 -8.72 14.23
N TYR A 37 2.87 -8.56 13.21
CA TYR A 37 2.95 -9.46 12.05
C TYR A 37 4.17 -10.37 12.07
N THR A 38 5.24 -10.00 12.80
CA THR A 38 6.50 -10.76 12.89
C THR A 38 7.12 -10.57 14.26
N GLU A 39 8.01 -11.50 14.68
CA GLU A 39 8.80 -11.36 15.91
C GLU A 39 9.83 -10.21 15.82
N ASP A 40 10.19 -9.82 14.59
CA ASP A 40 11.13 -8.76 14.30
C ASP A 40 10.44 -7.44 13.99
N SER A 41 11.12 -6.33 14.27
CA SER A 41 10.64 -5.00 13.89
C SER A 41 10.61 -4.84 12.38
N LEU A 42 9.54 -4.22 11.87
CA LEU A 42 9.46 -3.79 10.46
C LEU A 42 10.20 -2.47 10.20
N TRP A 43 10.78 -1.85 11.24
CA TRP A 43 11.60 -0.66 11.05
C TRP A 43 12.92 -1.04 10.39
N LEU A 44 13.16 -0.51 9.20
CA LEU A 44 14.39 -0.76 8.46
C LEU A 44 15.52 0.10 9.04
N GLU A 45 16.69 -0.49 9.28
CA GLU A 45 17.90 0.25 9.67
C GLU A 45 18.38 1.18 8.55
N ARG A 46 18.18 0.73 7.32
CA ARG A 46 18.35 1.48 6.07
C ARG A 46 17.41 0.94 5.00
N GLU A 47 17.21 1.68 3.94
CA GLU A 47 16.50 1.15 2.79
C GLU A 47 17.32 0.04 2.10
N PRO A 48 16.71 -1.12 1.78
CA PRO A 48 17.39 -2.16 1.02
C PRO A 48 17.62 -1.70 -0.43
N THR A 49 18.66 -2.21 -1.04
CA THR A 49 18.81 -2.12 -2.50
C THR A 49 17.80 -3.03 -3.18
N SER A 50 17.50 -2.77 -4.46
CA SER A 50 16.60 -3.62 -5.25
C SER A 50 17.11 -5.06 -5.33
N GLN A 51 18.44 -5.26 -5.38
CA GLN A 51 19.06 -6.59 -5.40
C GLN A 51 18.88 -7.32 -4.06
N GLU A 52 19.07 -6.65 -2.93
CA GLU A 52 18.83 -7.25 -1.60
C GLU A 52 17.36 -7.66 -1.44
N ALA A 53 16.42 -6.84 -1.96
CA ALA A 53 15.02 -7.18 -1.97
C ALA A 53 14.74 -8.41 -2.86
N LEU A 54 15.34 -8.48 -4.06
CA LEU A 54 15.22 -9.64 -4.94
C LEU A 54 15.79 -10.90 -4.28
N ASP A 55 16.95 -10.82 -3.65
CA ASP A 55 17.58 -11.95 -2.96
C ASP A 55 16.70 -12.44 -1.80
N SER A 56 16.08 -11.52 -1.07
CA SER A 56 15.11 -11.84 -0.02
C SER A 56 13.88 -12.58 -0.57
N PHE A 57 13.35 -12.17 -1.73
CA PHE A 57 12.30 -12.92 -2.42
C PHE A 57 12.74 -14.33 -2.80
N LEU A 58 13.92 -14.45 -3.43
CA LEU A 58 14.43 -15.73 -3.95
C LEU A 58 14.81 -16.72 -2.84
N SER A 59 14.92 -16.28 -1.60
CA SER A 59 15.08 -17.14 -0.44
C SER A 59 13.77 -17.82 0.01
N ARG A 60 12.63 -17.48 -0.61
CA ARG A 60 11.30 -17.97 -0.28
C ARG A 60 10.76 -18.88 -1.38
N ASP A 61 9.83 -19.77 -1.04
CA ASP A 61 9.03 -20.51 -2.02
C ASP A 61 7.86 -19.63 -2.51
N ILE A 62 8.19 -18.66 -3.40
CA ILE A 62 7.24 -17.63 -3.85
C ILE A 62 5.92 -18.21 -4.37
N PRO A 63 5.91 -19.31 -5.19
CA PRO A 63 4.67 -19.87 -5.69
C PRO A 63 3.72 -20.43 -4.62
N SER A 64 4.19 -20.66 -3.40
CA SER A 64 3.35 -21.14 -2.30
C SER A 64 2.45 -20.07 -1.68
N TYR A 65 2.75 -18.79 -1.93
CA TYR A 65 1.97 -17.68 -1.38
C TYR A 65 0.75 -17.37 -2.23
N ARG A 66 -0.35 -16.96 -1.57
CA ARG A 66 -1.58 -16.55 -2.26
C ARG A 66 -1.44 -15.23 -3.03
N GLU A 67 -0.56 -14.33 -2.57
CA GLU A 67 -0.26 -13.03 -3.18
C GLU A 67 1.07 -12.46 -2.65
N ILE A 68 1.65 -11.53 -3.37
CA ILE A 68 2.76 -10.67 -2.93
C ILE A 68 2.18 -9.29 -2.59
N VAL A 69 2.57 -8.72 -1.44
CA VAL A 69 2.03 -7.45 -0.97
C VAL A 69 3.16 -6.47 -0.65
N PHE A 70 3.31 -5.43 -1.45
CA PHE A 70 4.20 -4.32 -1.11
C PHE A 70 3.53 -3.46 -0.04
N CYS A 71 4.04 -3.55 1.19
CA CYS A 71 3.51 -2.89 2.38
C CYS A 71 4.54 -2.94 3.50
N GLY A 72 4.66 -1.85 4.26
CA GLY A 72 5.57 -1.76 5.40
C GLY A 72 5.21 -0.57 6.28
N TYR A 73 6.16 -0.06 7.05
CA TYR A 73 5.96 1.14 7.86
C TYR A 73 6.00 2.44 7.03
N GLY A 74 6.59 2.40 5.84
CA GLY A 74 6.59 3.51 4.90
C GLY A 74 5.51 3.38 3.83
N GLU A 75 5.47 4.38 2.95
CA GLU A 75 4.65 4.36 1.72
C GLU A 75 5.44 3.69 0.59
N PRO A 76 5.02 2.52 0.10
CA PRO A 76 5.78 1.75 -0.88
C PRO A 76 6.07 2.50 -2.18
N THR A 77 5.18 3.42 -2.57
CA THR A 77 5.31 4.16 -3.84
C THR A 77 6.45 5.17 -3.88
N TYR A 78 7.14 5.43 -2.75
CA TYR A 78 8.46 6.06 -2.78
C TYR A 78 9.50 5.25 -3.54
N ARG A 79 9.30 3.93 -3.60
CA ARG A 79 10.17 2.96 -4.26
C ARG A 79 9.47 2.32 -5.46
N ILE A 80 8.62 3.09 -6.17
CA ILE A 80 7.79 2.52 -7.25
C ILE A 80 8.65 1.90 -8.37
N ASP A 81 9.73 2.54 -8.78
CA ASP A 81 10.60 2.03 -9.84
C ASP A 81 11.29 0.72 -9.41
N ASP A 82 11.67 0.59 -8.13
CA ASP A 82 12.19 -0.67 -7.58
C ASP A 82 11.11 -1.76 -7.55
N ILE A 83 9.87 -1.41 -7.18
CA ILE A 83 8.74 -2.36 -7.21
C ILE A 83 8.53 -2.89 -8.61
N LEU A 84 8.46 -2.02 -9.60
CA LEU A 84 8.25 -2.41 -11.00
C LEU A 84 9.40 -3.29 -11.50
N TRP A 85 10.64 -2.92 -11.20
CA TRP A 85 11.82 -3.73 -11.53
C TRP A 85 11.77 -5.11 -10.86
N LEU A 86 11.45 -5.18 -9.57
CA LEU A 86 11.33 -6.44 -8.83
C LEU A 86 10.28 -7.36 -9.45
N VAL A 87 9.10 -6.81 -9.78
CA VAL A 87 8.03 -7.57 -10.42
C VAL A 87 8.46 -8.10 -11.78
N ASP A 88 9.16 -7.29 -12.60
CA ASP A 88 9.68 -7.74 -13.89
C ASP A 88 10.72 -8.86 -13.74
N GLN A 89 11.62 -8.77 -12.73
CA GLN A 89 12.59 -9.84 -12.43
C GLN A 89 11.89 -11.15 -12.01
N LEU A 90 10.88 -11.03 -11.13
CA LEU A 90 10.12 -12.19 -10.66
C LEU A 90 9.30 -12.82 -11.78
N LYS A 91 8.68 -12.01 -12.65
CA LYS A 91 7.98 -12.50 -13.85
C LYS A 91 8.91 -13.25 -14.79
N GLY A 92 10.09 -12.71 -15.04
CA GLY A 92 11.10 -13.38 -15.88
C GLY A 92 11.54 -14.74 -15.33
N LYS A 93 11.54 -14.91 -14.01
CA LYS A 93 11.97 -16.15 -13.35
C LYS A 93 10.84 -17.17 -13.17
N LEU A 94 9.64 -16.71 -12.85
CA LEU A 94 8.52 -17.56 -12.39
C LEU A 94 7.43 -17.74 -13.46
N GLY A 95 7.35 -16.82 -14.43
CA GLY A 95 6.28 -16.83 -15.43
C GLY A 95 4.89 -16.88 -14.79
N ASP A 96 4.06 -17.80 -15.24
CA ASP A 96 2.68 -17.98 -14.74
C ASP A 96 2.58 -18.49 -13.30
N LYS A 97 3.71 -18.84 -12.66
CA LYS A 97 3.77 -19.24 -11.26
C LYS A 97 3.91 -18.06 -10.30
N LEU A 98 4.07 -16.84 -10.82
CA LEU A 98 4.10 -15.64 -9.98
C LEU A 98 2.73 -15.39 -9.36
N PRO A 99 2.61 -15.35 -8.02
CA PRO A 99 1.36 -14.97 -7.37
C PRO A 99 0.93 -13.55 -7.73
N PRO A 100 -0.36 -13.21 -7.64
CA PRO A 100 -0.84 -11.84 -7.84
C PRO A 100 -0.09 -10.83 -6.99
N VAL A 101 0.17 -9.65 -7.55
CA VAL A 101 0.93 -8.58 -6.90
C VAL A 101 0.00 -7.45 -6.47
N ARG A 102 0.07 -7.07 -5.20
CA ARG A 102 -0.69 -5.97 -4.60
C ARG A 102 0.24 -4.91 -4.01
N ILE A 103 -0.17 -3.65 -4.13
CA ILE A 103 0.42 -2.53 -3.37
C ILE A 103 -0.64 -1.99 -2.40
N ASN A 104 -0.29 -1.90 -1.12
CA ASN A 104 -1.04 -1.12 -0.13
C ASN A 104 -0.44 0.27 -0.09
N THR A 105 -1.22 1.31 -0.42
CA THR A 105 -0.72 2.67 -0.61
C THR A 105 -1.67 3.72 -0.04
N ASN A 106 -1.14 4.88 0.30
CA ASN A 106 -1.94 6.06 0.61
C ASN A 106 -2.51 6.77 -0.64
N GLY A 107 -2.15 6.31 -1.85
CA GLY A 107 -2.66 6.86 -3.10
C GLY A 107 -1.94 8.11 -3.61
N HIS A 108 -0.81 8.48 -3.04
CA HIS A 108 -0.07 9.69 -3.43
C HIS A 108 1.09 9.42 -4.40
N ALA A 109 1.07 8.30 -5.12
CA ALA A 109 2.18 7.89 -5.97
C ALA A 109 2.57 8.98 -6.98
N ASN A 110 1.60 9.57 -7.70
CA ASN A 110 1.85 10.63 -8.68
C ASN A 110 2.43 11.90 -8.02
N LEU A 111 1.95 12.27 -6.82
CA LEU A 111 2.51 13.39 -6.04
C LEU A 111 3.95 13.13 -5.59
N ILE A 112 4.21 11.92 -5.09
CA ILE A 112 5.52 11.52 -4.58
C ILE A 112 6.55 11.51 -5.70
N GLN A 113 6.18 10.99 -6.87
CA GLN A 113 7.07 10.83 -8.01
C GLN A 113 7.14 12.07 -8.91
N GLY A 114 6.22 13.02 -8.76
CA GLY A 114 6.13 14.20 -9.64
C GLY A 114 5.81 13.85 -11.09
N ARG A 115 5.25 12.67 -11.34
CA ARG A 115 4.85 12.15 -12.65
C ARG A 115 3.65 11.23 -12.53
N ASP A 116 2.98 10.97 -13.65
CA ASP A 116 1.99 9.90 -13.73
C ASP A 116 2.69 8.53 -13.76
N VAL A 117 2.37 7.68 -12.76
CA VAL A 117 2.90 6.31 -12.66
C VAL A 117 1.86 5.26 -13.08
N CYS A 118 0.59 5.65 -13.27
CA CYS A 118 -0.49 4.70 -13.55
C CYS A 118 -0.23 3.82 -14.79
N PRO A 119 0.27 4.35 -15.91
CA PRO A 119 0.58 3.52 -17.07
C PRO A 119 1.64 2.45 -16.81
N ASP A 120 2.61 2.74 -15.93
CA ASP A 120 3.71 1.82 -15.62
C ASP A 120 3.24 0.59 -14.80
N LEU A 121 2.10 0.70 -14.11
CA LEU A 121 1.50 -0.38 -13.32
C LEU A 121 0.89 -1.48 -14.19
N LYS A 122 0.56 -1.15 -15.45
CA LYS A 122 -0.15 -2.06 -16.35
C LYS A 122 0.61 -3.37 -16.55
N GLY A 123 -0.09 -4.47 -16.30
CA GLY A 123 0.46 -5.81 -16.45
C GLY A 123 1.51 -6.18 -15.40
N ARG A 124 1.81 -5.34 -14.41
CA ARG A 124 2.74 -5.61 -13.30
C ARG A 124 2.03 -5.73 -11.97
N ILE A 125 1.04 -4.88 -11.73
CA ILE A 125 0.29 -4.83 -10.49
C ILE A 125 -1.13 -5.30 -10.73
N ASP A 126 -1.58 -6.29 -9.96
CA ASP A 126 -2.92 -6.88 -10.06
C ASP A 126 -3.93 -6.15 -9.18
N THR A 127 -3.47 -5.62 -8.04
CA THR A 127 -4.35 -4.95 -7.08
C THR A 127 -3.68 -3.71 -6.47
N LEU A 128 -4.39 -2.59 -6.45
CA LEU A 128 -4.10 -1.44 -5.62
C LEU A 128 -5.09 -1.38 -4.46
N SER A 129 -4.58 -1.33 -3.24
CA SER A 129 -5.36 -1.12 -2.01
C SER A 129 -5.04 0.27 -1.48
N ILE A 130 -5.93 1.24 -1.75
CA ILE A 130 -5.71 2.67 -1.48
C ILE A 130 -6.42 3.08 -0.20
N SER A 131 -5.73 3.73 0.70
CA SER A 131 -6.26 4.17 2.00
C SER A 131 -7.05 5.47 1.87
N LEU A 132 -8.39 5.39 1.83
CA LEU A 132 -9.29 6.56 1.80
C LEU A 132 -9.34 7.26 3.17
N ASN A 133 -9.64 6.49 4.21
CA ASN A 133 -9.65 6.83 5.64
C ASN A 133 -10.58 7.98 6.09
N ALA A 134 -10.96 8.94 5.25
CA ALA A 134 -11.80 10.09 5.60
C ALA A 134 -12.79 10.42 4.47
N ILE A 135 -13.84 11.17 4.79
CA ILE A 135 -14.90 11.56 3.85
C ILE A 135 -14.69 12.97 3.27
N THR A 136 -13.81 13.77 3.88
CA THR A 136 -13.46 15.12 3.42
C THR A 136 -11.96 15.36 3.46
N ALA A 137 -11.48 16.36 2.70
CA ALA A 137 -10.08 16.76 2.70
C ALA A 137 -9.63 17.24 4.09
N ALA A 138 -10.47 18.01 4.80
CA ALA A 138 -10.16 18.52 6.13
C ALA A 138 -9.97 17.37 7.16
N GLU A 139 -10.89 16.39 7.16
CA GLU A 139 -10.76 15.19 8.00
C GLU A 139 -9.53 14.35 7.62
N TYR A 140 -9.26 14.22 6.32
CA TYR A 140 -8.08 13.50 5.85
C TYR A 140 -6.78 14.14 6.37
N VAL A 141 -6.70 15.47 6.31
CA VAL A 141 -5.54 16.20 6.85
C VAL A 141 -5.43 16.02 8.36
N ALA A 142 -6.55 16.13 9.09
CA ALA A 142 -6.58 15.95 10.54
C ALA A 142 -6.17 14.53 10.98
N LEU A 143 -6.52 13.50 10.19
CA LEU A 143 -6.27 12.10 10.54
C LEU A 143 -4.94 11.57 10.02
N CYS A 144 -4.56 11.96 8.79
CA CYS A 144 -3.40 11.39 8.07
C CYS A 144 -2.19 12.31 8.03
N HIS A 145 -2.33 13.60 8.35
CA HIS A 145 -1.26 14.61 8.37
C HIS A 145 -0.34 14.54 7.14
N PRO A 146 -0.89 14.61 5.89
CA PRO A 146 -0.07 14.56 4.70
C PRO A 146 0.76 15.84 4.54
N ILE A 147 2.00 15.73 4.07
CA ILE A 147 2.90 16.88 3.85
C ILE A 147 2.27 17.90 2.87
N GLN A 148 1.48 17.42 1.90
CA GLN A 148 0.84 18.24 0.87
C GLN A 148 -0.50 18.86 1.32
N GLY A 149 -0.91 18.68 2.58
CA GLY A 149 -2.17 19.21 3.11
C GLY A 149 -3.39 18.67 2.36
N GLU A 150 -4.40 19.52 2.16
CA GLU A 150 -5.68 19.14 1.54
C GLU A 150 -5.54 18.64 0.09
N ALA A 151 -4.53 19.11 -0.63
CA ALA A 151 -4.27 18.67 -2.00
C ALA A 151 -4.01 17.15 -2.10
N ALA A 152 -3.52 16.53 -1.02
CA ALA A 152 -3.27 15.09 -0.95
C ALA A 152 -4.56 14.26 -1.07
N TYR A 153 -5.67 14.74 -0.50
CA TYR A 153 -6.95 14.06 -0.58
C TYR A 153 -7.45 13.96 -2.03
N GLN A 154 -7.46 15.08 -2.74
CA GLN A 154 -7.89 15.09 -4.14
C GLN A 154 -6.96 14.23 -5.01
N ALA A 155 -5.65 14.34 -4.80
CA ALA A 155 -4.66 13.55 -5.55
C ALA A 155 -4.83 12.05 -5.35
N MET A 156 -5.21 11.59 -4.15
CA MET A 156 -5.54 10.18 -3.88
C MET A 156 -6.78 9.74 -4.66
N LEU A 157 -7.84 10.57 -4.71
CA LEU A 157 -9.05 10.26 -5.47
C LEU A 157 -8.75 10.20 -6.98
N ASP A 158 -7.98 11.16 -7.50
CA ASP A 158 -7.58 11.21 -8.91
C ASP A 158 -6.73 10.00 -9.27
N PHE A 159 -5.76 9.63 -8.42
CA PHE A 159 -4.96 8.42 -8.60
C PHE A 159 -5.81 7.16 -8.63
N ALA A 160 -6.80 7.01 -7.72
CA ALA A 160 -7.70 5.85 -7.73
C ALA A 160 -8.52 5.76 -9.01
N LYS A 161 -9.03 6.92 -9.49
CA LYS A 161 -9.81 7.01 -10.72
C LYS A 161 -9.00 6.68 -11.95
N GLU A 162 -7.75 7.12 -12.01
CA GLU A 162 -6.86 6.90 -13.16
C GLU A 162 -6.32 5.46 -13.17
N ALA A 163 -5.86 4.97 -12.03
CA ALA A 163 -5.24 3.67 -11.91
C ALA A 163 -6.15 2.50 -12.35
N LYS A 164 -7.48 2.63 -12.25
CA LYS A 164 -8.42 1.58 -12.68
C LYS A 164 -8.38 1.28 -14.19
N GLU A 165 -7.84 2.21 -15.00
CA GLU A 165 -7.66 1.99 -16.45
C GLU A 165 -6.45 1.07 -16.75
N TYR A 166 -5.56 0.88 -15.77
CA TYR A 166 -4.31 0.14 -15.93
C TYR A 166 -4.19 -1.08 -15.02
N VAL A 167 -4.86 -1.06 -13.86
CA VAL A 167 -4.77 -2.09 -12.81
C VAL A 167 -6.11 -2.82 -12.71
N PRO A 168 -6.14 -4.16 -12.80
CA PRO A 168 -7.38 -4.95 -12.79
C PRO A 168 -8.26 -4.73 -11.56
N HIS A 169 -7.65 -4.53 -10.39
CA HIS A 169 -8.38 -4.37 -9.14
C HIS A 169 -7.89 -3.14 -8.37
N VAL A 170 -8.70 -2.08 -8.36
CA VAL A 170 -8.50 -0.92 -7.48
C VAL A 170 -9.54 -0.95 -6.38
N VAL A 171 -9.08 -0.94 -5.13
CA VAL A 171 -9.95 -1.02 -3.94
C VAL A 171 -9.56 0.10 -2.99
N MET A 172 -10.51 0.95 -2.64
CA MET A 172 -10.33 1.87 -1.53
C MET A 172 -10.54 1.16 -0.19
N THR A 173 -9.81 1.57 0.83
CA THR A 173 -9.92 0.99 2.16
C THR A 173 -10.10 2.05 3.23
N ILE A 174 -10.86 1.70 4.25
CA ILE A 174 -10.97 2.46 5.49
C ILE A 174 -10.70 1.54 6.68
N VAL A 175 -10.24 2.13 7.77
CA VAL A 175 -10.21 1.48 9.08
C VAL A 175 -11.47 1.89 9.83
N ASP A 176 -12.18 0.96 10.45
CA ASP A 176 -13.49 1.19 11.09
C ASP A 176 -13.42 1.88 12.46
N LYS A 177 -12.21 2.18 12.95
CA LYS A 177 -12.02 2.86 14.24
C LYS A 177 -12.78 4.18 14.27
N ASP A 178 -13.64 4.32 15.27
CA ASP A 178 -14.41 5.54 15.58
C ASP A 178 -15.28 6.07 14.42
N LYS A 179 -15.55 5.25 13.38
CA LYS A 179 -16.40 5.64 12.25
C LYS A 179 -17.86 5.31 12.49
N THR A 180 -18.71 6.28 12.25
CA THR A 180 -20.18 6.12 12.26
C THR A 180 -20.66 5.34 11.02
N ALA A 181 -21.86 4.78 11.10
CA ALA A 181 -22.49 4.12 9.95
C ALA A 181 -22.70 5.08 8.77
N GLU A 182 -22.95 6.36 9.03
CA GLU A 182 -23.14 7.41 8.01
C GLU A 182 -21.81 7.70 7.28
N GLU A 183 -20.69 7.83 8.01
CA GLU A 183 -19.36 8.02 7.42
C GLU A 183 -18.96 6.82 6.56
N ILE A 184 -19.25 5.59 7.01
CA ILE A 184 -19.00 4.38 6.23
C ILE A 184 -19.81 4.39 4.94
N GLU A 185 -21.09 4.80 4.99
CA GLU A 185 -21.94 4.89 3.80
C GLU A 185 -21.44 5.97 2.83
N THR A 186 -20.99 7.10 3.34
CA THR A 186 -20.37 8.16 2.54
C THR A 186 -19.07 7.65 1.86
N CYS A 187 -18.24 6.89 2.57
CA CYS A 187 -17.06 6.27 1.96
C CYS A 187 -17.42 5.28 0.83
N LYS A 188 -18.53 4.55 0.97
CA LYS A 188 -19.02 3.67 -0.11
C LYS A 188 -19.47 4.47 -1.32
N GLN A 189 -20.16 5.60 -1.10
CA GLN A 189 -20.58 6.50 -2.19
C GLN A 189 -19.37 7.07 -2.93
N ILE A 190 -18.35 7.57 -2.21
CA ILE A 190 -17.11 8.07 -2.80
C ILE A 190 -16.45 6.98 -3.67
N ALA A 191 -16.31 5.76 -3.16
CA ALA A 191 -15.73 4.66 -3.92
C ALA A 191 -16.58 4.31 -5.16
N ALA A 192 -17.90 4.32 -5.04
CA ALA A 192 -18.82 4.05 -6.15
C ALA A 192 -18.73 5.13 -7.25
N GLU A 193 -18.64 6.41 -6.88
CA GLU A 193 -18.45 7.52 -7.83
C GLU A 193 -17.14 7.42 -8.61
N LEU A 194 -16.08 6.91 -7.96
CA LEU A 194 -14.80 6.61 -8.61
C LEU A 194 -14.86 5.34 -9.48
N GLY A 195 -15.92 4.53 -9.33
CA GLY A 195 -16.05 3.25 -10.02
C GLY A 195 -15.14 2.15 -9.46
N VAL A 196 -14.81 2.21 -8.17
CA VAL A 196 -13.97 1.25 -7.45
C VAL A 196 -14.72 0.65 -6.25
N LYS A 197 -14.18 -0.44 -5.67
CA LYS A 197 -14.77 -1.06 -4.47
C LYS A 197 -14.26 -0.40 -3.19
N LEU A 198 -15.06 -0.43 -2.12
CA LEU A 198 -14.63 -0.13 -0.77
C LEU A 198 -14.45 -1.43 0.01
N ARG A 199 -13.36 -1.54 0.78
CA ARG A 199 -13.12 -2.58 1.78
C ARG A 199 -12.95 -1.93 3.15
N ILE A 200 -13.75 -2.37 4.11
CA ILE A 200 -13.64 -1.96 5.51
C ILE A 200 -12.67 -2.93 6.20
N ARG A 201 -11.70 -2.40 6.93
CA ARG A 201 -10.75 -3.16 7.72
C ARG A 201 -10.99 -2.87 9.20
N SER A 202 -11.04 -3.93 10.00
CA SER A 202 -11.08 -3.76 11.45
C SER A 202 -9.81 -3.09 11.96
N PHE A 203 -9.99 -2.19 12.93
CA PHE A 203 -8.86 -1.60 13.64
C PHE A 203 -8.12 -2.68 14.43
N ILE A 204 -6.80 -2.67 14.33
CA ILE A 204 -5.94 -3.56 15.11
C ILE A 204 -5.33 -2.69 16.22
N ASP A 205 -5.72 -2.98 17.47
CA ASP A 205 -5.14 -2.34 18.63
C ASP A 205 -3.71 -2.85 18.85
N SER A 206 -2.73 -1.95 18.88
CA SER A 206 -1.30 -2.26 18.94
C SER A 206 -0.70 -1.92 20.31
#